data_7c50adb18abdd92e493687a9fdd9b876
#
_entry.id   7c50adb18abdd92e493687a9fdd9b876
#
_cell.length_a   1.000
_cell.length_b   1.000
_cell.length_c   1.000
_cell.angle_alpha   90.00
_cell.angle_beta   90.00
_cell.angle_gamma   90.00
#
_symmetry.space_group_name_H-M   'P 1'
#
loop_
_entity.id
_entity.type
_entity.pdbx_description
1 polymer ?
#
loop_
_entity_poly.entity_id
_entity_poly.type
_entity_poly.pdbx_seq_one_letter_code
_entity_poly.pdbx_strand_id
1 'polypeptide(L)'
;MAEDQSKTAADQIAQEVVAKKALTRRPALIVSGVTSREWAIEKAKEGAEFNQKTQGEVFEISERDIQEIAKERVARIDWERKKEEALDRFWERQQDHYVSLPLAQESTERIVDPSIVLNRDVYGADGSVVFKAGQKFNPFDRMPFTKTVIVFNASMPKEVEAVAKLVKEEQSQNRNVLLLVTEFKSSGAYEQIKSMNDSWREPVYLLTPELKERFQIRATPTVVRADNEKKIFRVKEINLTTPSVLPTTAA
;
A
#
# COMPACT_ATOMS: atom_id res chain seq x y z
N MET A 1 -37.67 -17.34 15.18
CA MET A 1 -36.95 -17.63 16.44
C MET A 1 -35.43 -17.55 16.36
N ALA A 2 -34.81 -17.31 15.22
CA ALA A 2 -33.33 -17.20 15.10
C ALA A 2 -32.79 -15.76 15.16
N GLU A 3 -33.64 -14.75 14.91
CA GLU A 3 -33.20 -13.32 14.90
C GLU A 3 -33.07 -12.72 16.32
N ASP A 4 -33.74 -13.28 17.31
CA ASP A 4 -33.73 -12.74 18.68
C ASP A 4 -32.50 -13.14 19.48
N GLN A 5 -31.85 -14.26 19.12
CA GLN A 5 -30.63 -14.73 19.79
C GLN A 5 -29.37 -13.99 19.31
N SER A 6 -29.35 -13.49 18.09
CA SER A 6 -28.19 -12.75 17.56
C SER A 6 -28.07 -11.33 18.13
N LYS A 7 -29.21 -10.71 18.45
CA LYS A 7 -29.27 -9.37 19.04
C LYS A 7 -28.78 -9.38 20.51
N THR A 8 -29.11 -10.43 21.25
CA THR A 8 -28.71 -10.59 22.66
C THR A 8 -27.20 -10.81 22.79
N ALA A 9 -26.57 -11.54 21.85
CA ALA A 9 -25.15 -11.78 21.85
C ALA A 9 -24.34 -10.51 21.50
N ALA A 10 -24.81 -9.70 20.56
CA ALA A 10 -24.17 -8.43 20.18
C ALA A 10 -24.20 -7.40 21.32
N ASP A 11 -25.32 -7.33 22.06
CA ASP A 11 -25.46 -6.44 23.20
C ASP A 11 -24.59 -6.89 24.39
N GLN A 12 -24.40 -8.17 24.60
CA GLN A 12 -23.50 -8.70 25.63
C GLN A 12 -22.02 -8.37 25.29
N ILE A 13 -21.60 -8.53 24.04
CA ILE A 13 -20.25 -8.18 23.60
C ILE A 13 -20.00 -6.66 23.73
N ALA A 14 -20.98 -5.84 23.39
CA ALA A 14 -20.89 -4.39 23.54
C ALA A 14 -20.74 -3.97 25.00
N GLN A 15 -21.48 -4.60 25.93
CA GLN A 15 -21.38 -4.35 27.37
C GLN A 15 -20.03 -4.82 27.94
N GLU A 16 -19.48 -5.92 27.46
CA GLU A 16 -18.18 -6.44 27.90
C GLU A 16 -17.01 -5.57 27.40
N VAL A 17 -17.10 -5.02 26.19
CA VAL A 17 -16.12 -4.06 25.65
C VAL A 17 -16.15 -2.74 26.41
N VAL A 18 -17.33 -2.25 26.78
CA VAL A 18 -17.48 -1.04 27.61
C VAL A 18 -16.93 -1.26 29.02
N ALA A 19 -17.18 -2.42 29.62
CA ALA A 19 -16.65 -2.78 30.94
C ALA A 19 -15.12 -2.92 30.93
N LYS A 20 -14.52 -3.55 29.90
CA LYS A 20 -13.05 -3.64 29.74
C LYS A 20 -12.41 -2.28 29.50
N LYS A 21 -13.05 -1.37 28.76
CA LYS A 21 -12.54 0.00 28.54
C LYS A 21 -12.59 0.86 29.80
N ALA A 22 -13.49 0.57 30.73
CA ALA A 22 -13.56 1.24 32.04
C ALA A 22 -12.45 0.80 33.00
N LEU A 23 -11.92 -0.42 32.85
CA LEU A 23 -10.84 -0.97 33.71
C LEU A 23 -9.43 -0.45 33.35
N THR A 24 -9.23 0.15 32.18
CA THR A 24 -7.90 0.63 31.71
C THR A 24 -7.65 2.12 32.03
N ARG A 25 -8.55 2.81 32.73
CA ARG A 25 -8.29 4.19 33.19
C ARG A 25 -7.40 4.14 34.44
N ARG A 26 -6.26 4.83 34.37
CA ARG A 26 -5.29 5.00 35.46
C ARG A 26 -5.99 5.36 36.76
N PRO A 27 -5.58 4.78 37.90
CA PRO A 27 -6.15 5.12 39.19
C PRO A 27 -5.95 6.61 39.48
N ALA A 28 -7.02 7.25 39.95
CA ALA A 28 -6.96 8.64 40.41
C ALA A 28 -6.08 8.77 41.65
N LEU A 29 -5.45 9.93 41.81
CA LEU A 29 -4.61 10.26 42.97
C LEU A 29 -5.31 9.93 44.29
N ILE A 30 -4.61 9.19 45.17
CA ILE A 30 -5.06 8.90 46.53
C ILE A 30 -4.76 10.15 47.35
N VAL A 31 -5.80 10.80 47.83
CA VAL A 31 -5.71 11.90 48.81
C VAL A 31 -6.44 11.38 50.08
N SER A 32 -5.73 11.29 51.16
CA SER A 32 -6.26 10.95 52.49
C SER A 32 -6.98 9.59 52.59
N GLY A 33 -6.46 8.55 51.96
CA GLY A 33 -6.99 7.18 52.12
C GLY A 33 -8.29 6.89 51.37
N VAL A 34 -8.89 7.88 50.70
CA VAL A 34 -10.10 7.72 49.87
C VAL A 34 -9.77 8.09 48.46
N THR A 35 -10.09 7.24 47.47
CA THR A 35 -9.89 7.54 46.07
C THR A 35 -10.80 8.69 45.63
N SER A 36 -10.36 9.54 44.72
CA SER A 36 -11.18 10.64 44.18
C SER A 36 -12.48 10.14 43.54
N ARG A 37 -12.53 8.88 43.16
CA ARG A 37 -13.72 8.21 42.63
C ARG A 37 -14.72 7.86 43.71
N GLU A 38 -14.26 7.35 44.84
CA GLU A 38 -15.12 7.01 45.99
C GLU A 38 -15.74 8.28 46.58
N TRP A 39 -14.95 9.34 46.74
CA TRP A 39 -15.44 10.65 47.12
C TRP A 39 -16.49 11.20 46.18
N ALA A 40 -16.26 11.10 44.85
CA ALA A 40 -17.19 11.59 43.83
C ALA A 40 -18.53 10.79 43.86
N ILE A 41 -18.46 9.49 44.09
CA ILE A 41 -19.64 8.61 44.21
C ILE A 41 -20.42 8.94 45.49
N GLU A 42 -19.74 9.16 46.60
CA GLU A 42 -20.35 9.52 47.88
C GLU A 42 -21.05 10.90 47.79
N LYS A 43 -20.41 11.89 47.21
CA LYS A 43 -20.98 13.21 46.93
C LYS A 43 -22.17 13.20 45.96
N ALA A 44 -22.14 12.30 44.97
CA ALA A 44 -23.28 12.11 44.08
C ALA A 44 -24.47 11.46 44.78
N LYS A 45 -24.21 10.56 45.73
CA LYS A 45 -25.27 9.94 46.56
C LYS A 45 -25.90 10.90 47.56
N GLU A 46 -25.14 11.87 48.05
CA GLU A 46 -25.62 12.92 48.95
C GLU A 46 -26.46 13.97 48.23
N GLY A 47 -26.61 13.92 46.90
CA GLY A 47 -27.37 14.90 46.15
C GLY A 47 -26.74 16.32 46.16
N ALA A 48 -25.46 16.41 46.49
CA ALA A 48 -24.77 17.66 46.52
C ALA A 48 -24.62 18.19 45.07
N GLU A 49 -25.36 19.20 44.71
CA GLU A 49 -25.10 20.01 43.53
C GLU A 49 -23.69 20.62 43.65
N PHE A 50 -22.85 20.31 42.69
CA PHE A 50 -21.55 20.96 42.54
C PHE A 50 -21.80 22.45 42.24
N ASN A 51 -21.96 23.25 43.30
CA ASN A 51 -22.12 24.67 43.15
C ASN A 51 -20.74 25.25 42.81
N GLN A 52 -20.46 25.39 41.53
CA GLN A 52 -19.27 26.11 41.03
C GLN A 52 -19.42 27.61 41.32
N LYS A 53 -19.51 27.97 42.62
CA LYS A 53 -19.31 29.36 43.02
C LYS A 53 -17.80 29.60 42.89
N THR A 54 -17.43 30.35 41.88
CA THR A 54 -16.11 30.97 41.78
C THR A 54 -15.81 31.72 43.07
N GLN A 55 -14.81 31.25 43.83
CA GLN A 55 -14.34 31.96 45.02
C GLN A 55 -13.25 32.94 44.54
N GLY A 56 -13.56 34.22 44.55
CA GLY A 56 -12.65 35.29 44.17
C GLY A 56 -13.17 36.21 43.07
N GLU A 57 -12.42 37.27 42.78
CA GLU A 57 -12.72 38.15 41.67
C GLU A 57 -12.54 37.38 40.33
N VAL A 58 -13.54 37.44 39.46
CA VAL A 58 -13.50 36.88 38.14
C VAL A 58 -12.92 37.94 37.20
N PHE A 59 -11.71 37.68 36.72
CA PHE A 59 -11.08 38.54 35.71
C PHE A 59 -11.48 38.05 34.33
N GLU A 60 -11.71 39.02 33.43
CA GLU A 60 -11.99 38.69 32.04
C GLU A 60 -10.75 38.01 31.40
N ILE A 61 -10.95 36.85 30.77
CA ILE A 61 -9.87 36.13 30.11
C ILE A 61 -9.43 36.97 28.89
N SER A 62 -8.28 37.63 29.01
CA SER A 62 -7.71 38.46 27.94
C SER A 62 -7.02 37.61 26.84
N GLU A 63 -6.76 36.34 27.13
CA GLU A 63 -6.15 35.46 26.17
C GLU A 63 -7.23 34.87 25.24
N ARG A 64 -6.89 34.88 23.93
CA ARG A 64 -7.78 34.28 22.93
C ARG A 64 -7.89 32.77 23.15
N ASP A 65 -9.09 32.23 22.93
CA ASP A 65 -9.33 30.80 23.03
C ASP A 65 -8.35 30.03 22.12
N ILE A 66 -7.70 29.05 22.71
CA ILE A 66 -6.73 28.18 22.01
C ILE A 66 -7.36 27.49 20.80
N GLN A 67 -8.67 27.17 20.87
CA GLN A 67 -9.42 26.58 19.76
C GLN A 67 -9.59 27.56 18.59
N GLU A 68 -9.82 28.84 18.87
CA GLU A 68 -9.91 29.87 17.82
C GLU A 68 -8.57 30.09 17.14
N ILE A 69 -7.49 30.19 17.94
CA ILE A 69 -6.11 30.27 17.39
C ILE A 69 -5.78 29.07 16.53
N ALA A 70 -6.15 27.86 16.98
CA ALA A 70 -5.92 26.65 16.22
C ALA A 70 -6.71 26.64 14.90
N LYS A 71 -7.99 27.01 14.92
CA LYS A 71 -8.84 27.11 13.71
C LYS A 71 -8.26 28.11 12.70
N GLU A 72 -7.84 29.30 13.17
CA GLU A 72 -7.20 30.27 12.28
C GLU A 72 -5.90 29.77 11.66
N ARG A 73 -5.05 29.11 12.46
CA ARG A 73 -3.80 28.51 11.93
C ARG A 73 -4.07 27.44 10.90
N VAL A 74 -5.03 26.54 11.19
CA VAL A 74 -5.42 25.48 10.27
C VAL A 74 -6.00 26.04 8.96
N ALA A 75 -6.82 27.09 9.04
CA ALA A 75 -7.40 27.74 7.87
C ALA A 75 -6.36 28.45 6.97
N ARG A 76 -5.19 28.83 7.52
CA ARG A 76 -4.09 29.45 6.76
C ARG A 76 -3.15 28.45 6.11
N ILE A 77 -3.31 27.16 6.42
CA ILE A 77 -2.46 26.11 5.85
C ILE A 77 -2.94 25.78 4.44
N ASP A 78 -2.06 25.89 3.49
CA ASP A 78 -2.25 25.33 2.15
C ASP A 78 -2.06 23.81 2.21
N TRP A 79 -3.18 23.11 2.35
CA TRP A 79 -3.20 21.65 2.50
C TRP A 79 -2.80 20.93 1.22
N GLU A 80 -3.14 21.48 0.04
CA GLU A 80 -2.76 20.86 -1.24
C GLU A 80 -1.24 20.90 -1.41
N ARG A 81 -0.62 22.03 -1.20
CA ARG A 81 0.84 22.14 -1.25
C ARG A 81 1.52 21.24 -0.23
N LYS A 82 0.99 21.18 1.01
CA LYS A 82 1.55 20.30 2.05
C LYS A 82 1.42 18.82 1.70
N LYS A 83 0.35 18.44 1.05
CA LYS A 83 0.13 17.08 0.55
C LYS A 83 1.14 16.74 -0.55
N GLU A 84 1.34 17.63 -1.53
CA GLU A 84 2.33 17.47 -2.59
C GLU A 84 3.74 17.33 -2.01
N GLU A 85 4.16 18.25 -1.13
CA GLU A 85 5.47 18.18 -0.44
C GLU A 85 5.64 16.89 0.39
N ALA A 86 4.57 16.36 0.98
CA ALA A 86 4.62 15.12 1.75
C ALA A 86 4.76 13.91 0.83
N LEU A 87 4.08 13.90 -0.32
CA LEU A 87 4.18 12.85 -1.32
C LEU A 87 5.57 12.84 -1.99
N ASP A 88 6.10 14.01 -2.34
CA ASP A 88 7.46 14.11 -2.89
C ASP A 88 8.50 13.57 -1.89
N ARG A 89 8.44 13.98 -0.64
CA ARG A 89 9.31 13.45 0.42
C ARG A 89 9.14 11.95 0.67
N PHE A 90 7.93 11.43 0.45
CA PHE A 90 7.70 9.98 0.52
C PHE A 90 8.45 9.27 -0.61
N TRP A 91 8.33 9.74 -1.86
CA TRP A 91 8.97 9.14 -3.01
C TRP A 91 10.50 9.32 -3.01
N GLU A 92 11.00 10.46 -2.53
CA GLU A 92 12.44 10.64 -2.30
C GLU A 92 13.02 9.58 -1.36
N ARG A 93 12.33 9.25 -0.28
CA ARG A 93 12.73 8.18 0.64
C ARG A 93 12.62 6.78 0.05
N GLN A 94 11.81 6.58 -0.99
CA GLN A 94 11.75 5.29 -1.69
C GLN A 94 12.96 5.03 -2.57
N GLN A 95 13.83 6.02 -2.82
CA GLN A 95 15.03 5.84 -3.65
C GLN A 95 15.96 4.74 -3.12
N ASP A 96 16.04 4.58 -1.81
CA ASP A 96 16.83 3.51 -1.17
C ASP A 96 16.30 2.09 -1.49
N HIS A 97 15.06 2.01 -1.96
CA HIS A 97 14.40 0.76 -2.34
C HIS A 97 14.37 0.52 -3.85
N TYR A 98 14.96 1.42 -4.63
CA TYR A 98 14.99 1.27 -6.08
C TYR A 98 15.89 0.10 -6.50
N VAL A 99 15.39 -0.66 -7.46
CA VAL A 99 16.15 -1.74 -8.08
C VAL A 99 16.75 -1.19 -9.38
N SER A 100 17.93 -0.59 -9.29
CA SER A 100 18.61 -0.07 -10.47
C SER A 100 18.98 -1.19 -11.44
N LEU A 101 18.66 -1.00 -12.73
CA LEU A 101 18.94 -1.92 -13.81
C LEU A 101 19.57 -1.17 -14.99
N PRO A 102 20.52 -1.80 -15.69
CA PRO A 102 21.09 -1.19 -16.89
C PRO A 102 20.09 -1.15 -18.02
N LEU A 103 20.30 -0.25 -18.98
CA LEU A 103 19.59 -0.23 -20.25
C LEU A 103 19.96 -1.48 -21.07
N ALA A 104 18.98 -2.11 -21.70
CA ALA A 104 19.20 -3.24 -22.57
C ALA A 104 20.05 -2.87 -23.79
N GLN A 105 21.21 -3.50 -23.91
CA GLN A 105 22.14 -3.26 -25.03
C GLN A 105 21.71 -4.00 -26.31
N GLU A 106 21.05 -5.13 -26.14
CA GLU A 106 20.54 -5.96 -27.22
C GLU A 106 19.11 -6.40 -26.92
N SER A 107 18.34 -6.63 -27.98
CA SER A 107 17.01 -7.23 -27.81
C SER A 107 17.15 -8.75 -27.65
N THR A 108 16.87 -9.26 -26.47
CA THR A 108 16.98 -10.69 -26.14
C THR A 108 15.63 -11.23 -25.67
N GLU A 109 15.40 -12.51 -25.92
CA GLU A 109 14.24 -13.23 -25.39
C GLU A 109 14.71 -14.49 -24.65
N ARG A 110 14.19 -14.71 -23.47
CA ARG A 110 14.48 -15.92 -22.69
C ARG A 110 13.22 -16.49 -22.06
N ILE A 111 13.29 -17.75 -21.72
CA ILE A 111 12.24 -18.51 -21.05
C ILE A 111 12.59 -18.60 -19.57
N VAL A 112 11.60 -18.34 -18.70
CA VAL A 112 11.71 -18.47 -17.26
C VAL A 112 10.65 -19.45 -16.77
N ASP A 113 11.09 -20.54 -16.11
CA ASP A 113 10.21 -21.46 -15.39
C ASP A 113 9.84 -20.85 -14.03
N PRO A 114 8.56 -20.53 -13.75
CA PRO A 114 8.13 -19.96 -12.48
C PRO A 114 8.01 -20.98 -11.36
N SER A 115 8.35 -22.24 -11.62
CA SER A 115 8.22 -23.28 -10.60
C SER A 115 9.10 -23.01 -9.39
N ILE A 116 8.57 -23.28 -8.23
CA ILE A 116 9.27 -23.20 -6.95
C ILE A 116 9.35 -24.58 -6.30
N VAL A 117 10.43 -24.84 -5.58
CA VAL A 117 10.56 -26.00 -4.72
C VAL A 117 10.29 -25.54 -3.29
N LEU A 118 9.36 -26.19 -2.62
CA LEU A 118 9.00 -25.85 -1.25
C LEU A 118 10.11 -26.32 -0.31
N ASN A 119 10.63 -25.39 0.50
CA ASN A 119 11.68 -25.68 1.49
C ASN A 119 11.14 -26.15 2.85
N ARG A 120 9.82 -26.11 3.04
CA ARG A 120 9.13 -26.54 4.25
C ARG A 120 7.72 -27.03 3.92
N ASP A 121 7.15 -27.82 4.83
CA ASP A 121 5.75 -28.23 4.73
C ASP A 121 4.81 -27.03 4.85
N VAL A 122 3.76 -27.01 4.03
CA VAL A 122 2.69 -26.02 4.09
C VAL A 122 1.46 -26.68 4.69
N TYR A 123 0.96 -26.10 5.77
CA TYR A 123 -0.18 -26.61 6.51
C TYR A 123 -1.46 -25.86 6.15
N GLY A 124 -2.56 -26.58 6.09
CA GLY A 124 -3.91 -26.01 5.99
C GLY A 124 -4.37 -25.39 7.31
N ALA A 125 -5.51 -24.73 7.28
CA ALA A 125 -6.11 -24.12 8.49
C ALA A 125 -6.51 -25.17 9.54
N ASP A 126 -6.72 -26.41 9.14
CA ASP A 126 -7.04 -27.59 9.96
C ASP A 126 -5.79 -28.30 10.52
N GLY A 127 -4.58 -27.78 10.23
CA GLY A 127 -3.32 -28.39 10.62
C GLY A 127 -2.86 -29.55 9.73
N SER A 128 -3.60 -29.93 8.70
CA SER A 128 -3.19 -30.96 7.74
C SER A 128 -2.07 -30.45 6.83
N VAL A 129 -1.15 -31.34 6.42
CA VAL A 129 -0.11 -30.98 5.44
C VAL A 129 -0.73 -30.93 4.06
N VAL A 130 -0.82 -29.75 3.49
CA VAL A 130 -1.34 -29.51 2.11
C VAL A 130 -0.27 -29.78 1.08
N PHE A 131 0.97 -29.31 1.34
CA PHE A 131 2.12 -29.54 0.48
C PHE A 131 3.33 -29.91 1.32
N LYS A 132 4.12 -30.86 0.84
CA LYS A 132 5.33 -31.35 1.52
C LYS A 132 6.57 -30.57 1.08
N ALA A 133 7.53 -30.43 1.98
CA ALA A 133 8.88 -29.98 1.65
C ALA A 133 9.48 -30.80 0.51
N GLY A 134 10.22 -30.16 -0.38
CA GLY A 134 10.80 -30.77 -1.57
C GLY A 134 9.83 -30.90 -2.75
N GLN A 135 8.54 -30.65 -2.60
CA GLN A 135 7.59 -30.68 -3.70
C GLN A 135 7.79 -29.49 -4.64
N LYS A 136 7.90 -29.79 -5.94
CA LYS A 136 7.92 -28.76 -6.99
C LYS A 136 6.50 -28.30 -7.29
N PHE A 137 6.29 -27.01 -7.27
CA PHE A 137 4.99 -26.37 -7.53
C PHE A 137 5.13 -25.33 -8.62
N ASN A 138 4.32 -25.45 -9.68
CA ASN A 138 4.21 -24.38 -10.69
C ASN A 138 2.91 -23.61 -10.46
N PRO A 139 2.98 -22.28 -10.26
CA PRO A 139 1.79 -21.44 -10.04
C PRO A 139 0.74 -21.55 -11.17
N PHE A 140 1.16 -21.78 -12.40
CA PHE A 140 0.27 -21.95 -13.56
C PHE A 140 -0.61 -23.20 -13.47
N ASP A 141 -0.29 -24.16 -12.62
CA ASP A 141 -1.15 -25.33 -12.39
C ASP A 141 -2.45 -24.97 -11.66
N ARG A 142 -2.45 -23.84 -10.96
CA ARG A 142 -3.59 -23.37 -10.16
C ARG A 142 -4.30 -22.20 -10.80
N MET A 143 -3.57 -21.29 -11.41
CA MET A 143 -4.15 -20.05 -11.96
C MET A 143 -3.36 -19.60 -13.18
N PRO A 144 -4.02 -19.31 -14.31
CA PRO A 144 -3.36 -18.71 -15.46
C PRO A 144 -2.92 -17.29 -15.13
N PHE A 145 -1.78 -16.90 -15.67
CA PHE A 145 -1.32 -15.52 -15.56
C PHE A 145 -1.77 -14.74 -16.80
N THR A 146 -2.61 -13.74 -16.60
CA THR A 146 -3.30 -13.02 -17.69
C THR A 146 -2.75 -11.62 -17.95
N LYS A 147 -1.74 -11.18 -17.18
CA LYS A 147 -1.17 -9.85 -17.32
C LYS A 147 0.10 -9.85 -18.12
N THR A 148 0.33 -8.80 -18.93
CA THR A 148 1.65 -8.48 -19.46
C THR A 148 2.38 -7.59 -18.46
N VAL A 149 3.54 -8.02 -17.98
CA VAL A 149 4.36 -7.20 -17.08
C VAL A 149 5.35 -6.40 -17.92
N ILE A 150 5.40 -5.08 -17.72
CA ILE A 150 6.33 -4.18 -18.38
C ILE A 150 7.20 -3.51 -17.31
N VAL A 151 8.50 -3.71 -17.40
CA VAL A 151 9.50 -3.15 -16.47
C VAL A 151 10.30 -2.10 -17.19
N PHE A 152 10.44 -0.90 -16.60
CA PHE A 152 11.14 0.20 -17.21
C PHE A 152 11.69 1.19 -16.19
N ASN A 153 12.61 2.05 -16.64
CA ASN A 153 13.15 3.15 -15.87
C ASN A 153 12.38 4.44 -16.20
N ALA A 154 11.59 4.95 -15.24
CA ALA A 154 10.80 6.16 -15.45
C ALA A 154 11.64 7.45 -15.41
N SER A 155 12.89 7.40 -14.95
CA SER A 155 13.80 8.54 -15.05
C SER A 155 14.28 8.80 -16.47
N MET A 156 14.15 7.79 -17.38
CA MET A 156 14.61 7.83 -18.77
C MET A 156 13.46 8.13 -19.74
N PRO A 157 13.38 9.34 -20.34
CA PRO A 157 12.27 9.73 -21.23
C PRO A 157 12.06 8.79 -22.42
N LYS A 158 13.15 8.25 -22.99
CA LYS A 158 13.08 7.30 -24.11
C LYS A 158 12.38 5.99 -23.73
N GLU A 159 12.62 5.50 -22.52
CA GLU A 159 11.92 4.30 -22.03
C GLU A 159 10.45 4.58 -21.80
N VAL A 160 10.12 5.72 -21.18
CA VAL A 160 8.72 6.13 -20.94
C VAL A 160 7.95 6.24 -22.26
N GLU A 161 8.56 6.82 -23.31
CA GLU A 161 7.93 6.91 -24.63
C GLU A 161 7.72 5.53 -25.28
N ALA A 162 8.73 4.66 -25.21
CA ALA A 162 8.64 3.31 -25.75
C ALA A 162 7.56 2.48 -25.02
N VAL A 163 7.52 2.58 -23.69
CA VAL A 163 6.51 1.90 -22.86
C VAL A 163 5.11 2.44 -23.14
N ALA A 164 4.94 3.73 -23.35
CA ALA A 164 3.65 4.30 -23.74
C ALA A 164 3.08 3.68 -25.04
N LYS A 165 3.93 3.36 -26.00
CA LYS A 165 3.56 2.66 -27.24
C LYS A 165 3.16 1.22 -26.96
N LEU A 166 3.96 0.51 -26.13
CA LEU A 166 3.69 -0.88 -25.73
C LEU A 166 2.38 -1.01 -24.95
N VAL A 167 2.12 -0.11 -24.01
CA VAL A 167 0.87 -0.10 -23.23
C VAL A 167 -0.33 0.04 -24.16
N LYS A 168 -0.30 0.97 -25.11
CA LYS A 168 -1.36 1.15 -26.12
C LYS A 168 -1.56 -0.10 -26.97
N GLU A 169 -0.47 -0.75 -27.37
CA GLU A 169 -0.51 -1.99 -28.16
C GLU A 169 -1.17 -3.12 -27.35
N GLU A 170 -0.76 -3.36 -26.11
CA GLU A 170 -1.33 -4.38 -25.24
C GLU A 170 -2.82 -4.11 -24.94
N GLN A 171 -3.17 -2.86 -24.66
CA GLN A 171 -4.55 -2.45 -24.43
C GLN A 171 -5.43 -2.63 -25.68
N SER A 172 -4.90 -2.35 -26.87
CA SER A 172 -5.62 -2.59 -28.14
C SER A 172 -5.94 -4.08 -28.37
N GLN A 173 -5.12 -4.96 -27.81
CA GLN A 173 -5.32 -6.41 -27.81
C GLN A 173 -6.13 -6.93 -26.61
N ASN A 174 -6.74 -6.02 -25.84
CA ASN A 174 -7.51 -6.31 -24.63
C ASN A 174 -6.74 -7.12 -23.58
N ARG A 175 -5.43 -6.85 -23.45
CA ARG A 175 -4.57 -7.45 -22.44
C ARG A 175 -4.36 -6.50 -21.28
N ASN A 176 -4.46 -7.05 -20.07
CA ASN A 176 -4.17 -6.30 -18.85
C ASN A 176 -2.66 -6.09 -18.70
N VAL A 177 -2.26 -4.89 -18.33
CA VAL A 177 -0.85 -4.54 -18.15
C VAL A 177 -0.54 -4.37 -16.66
N LEU A 178 0.65 -4.77 -16.23
CA LEU A 178 1.22 -4.48 -14.93
C LEU A 178 2.52 -3.71 -15.15
N LEU A 179 2.53 -2.46 -14.74
CA LEU A 179 3.66 -1.55 -14.92
C LEU A 179 4.55 -1.54 -13.68
N LEU A 180 5.81 -1.91 -13.87
CA LEU A 180 6.81 -1.93 -12.81
C LEU A 180 7.94 -0.95 -13.17
N VAL A 181 8.22 -0.04 -12.25
CA VAL A 181 9.27 0.98 -12.43
C VAL A 181 10.47 0.65 -11.56
N THR A 182 11.65 0.76 -12.13
CA THR A 182 12.92 0.59 -11.41
C THR A 182 13.27 1.81 -10.58
N GLU A 183 13.10 2.99 -11.15
CA GLU A 183 13.36 4.27 -10.50
C GLU A 183 12.56 5.41 -11.14
N PHE A 184 12.30 6.46 -10.35
CA PHE A 184 11.69 7.71 -10.80
C PHE A 184 12.73 8.83 -10.86
N LYS A 185 12.35 9.98 -11.41
CA LYS A 185 13.16 11.19 -11.31
C LYS A 185 13.37 11.56 -9.84
N SER A 186 14.52 12.13 -9.55
CA SER A 186 14.87 12.54 -8.17
C SER A 186 13.98 13.65 -7.59
N SER A 187 13.33 14.44 -8.46
CA SER A 187 12.37 15.48 -8.06
C SER A 187 11.10 15.37 -8.91
N GLY A 188 9.94 15.66 -8.31
CA GLY A 188 8.65 15.60 -8.99
C GLY A 188 8.20 14.17 -9.30
N ALA A 189 8.62 13.18 -8.51
CA ALA A 189 8.22 11.78 -8.67
C ALA A 189 6.71 11.59 -8.61
N TYR A 190 6.05 12.29 -7.70
CA TYR A 190 4.60 12.25 -7.56
C TYR A 190 3.88 12.70 -8.83
N GLU A 191 4.26 13.86 -9.36
CA GLU A 191 3.67 14.41 -10.59
C GLU A 191 3.92 13.48 -11.79
N GLN A 192 5.10 12.88 -11.86
CA GLN A 192 5.44 11.91 -12.89
C GLN A 192 4.54 10.67 -12.82
N ILE A 193 4.34 10.10 -11.63
CA ILE A 193 3.47 8.94 -11.40
C ILE A 193 2.03 9.28 -11.76
N LYS A 194 1.54 10.42 -11.28
CA LYS A 194 0.19 10.89 -11.55
C LYS A 194 -0.04 11.04 -13.06
N SER A 195 0.88 11.71 -13.76
CA SER A 195 0.81 11.88 -15.21
C SER A 195 0.79 10.55 -15.98
N MET A 196 1.60 9.56 -15.54
CA MET A 196 1.60 8.22 -16.14
C MET A 196 0.30 7.48 -15.87
N ASN A 197 -0.19 7.46 -14.64
CA ASN A 197 -1.44 6.81 -14.27
C ASN A 197 -2.64 7.38 -15.03
N ASP A 198 -2.71 8.72 -15.14
CA ASP A 198 -3.78 9.42 -15.88
C ASP A 198 -3.71 9.12 -17.38
N SER A 199 -2.49 9.09 -17.96
CA SER A 199 -2.28 8.87 -19.40
C SER A 199 -2.53 7.42 -19.82
N TRP A 200 -2.09 6.47 -19.01
CA TRP A 200 -2.13 5.04 -19.35
C TRP A 200 -3.33 4.32 -18.75
N ARG A 201 -4.03 4.94 -17.78
CA ARG A 201 -5.14 4.36 -17.02
C ARG A 201 -4.79 3.05 -16.32
N GLU A 202 -3.51 2.86 -16.05
CA GLU A 202 -2.96 1.70 -15.37
C GLU A 202 -2.07 2.18 -14.22
N PRO A 203 -2.18 1.57 -13.05
CA PRO A 203 -1.35 1.94 -11.90
C PRO A 203 0.10 1.49 -12.12
N VAL A 204 1.02 2.35 -11.73
CA VAL A 204 2.46 2.11 -11.79
C VAL A 204 2.96 1.71 -10.40
N TYR A 205 3.71 0.63 -10.30
CA TYR A 205 4.29 0.10 -9.06
C TYR A 205 5.81 0.10 -9.13
N LEU A 206 6.47 0.09 -7.96
CA LEU A 206 7.91 -0.12 -7.89
C LEU A 206 8.26 -1.59 -8.13
N LEU A 207 9.36 -1.83 -8.85
CA LEU A 207 9.95 -3.15 -8.98
C LEU A 207 10.59 -3.54 -7.64
N THR A 208 10.21 -4.68 -7.10
CA THR A 208 10.85 -5.23 -5.91
C THR A 208 11.96 -6.21 -6.27
N PRO A 209 12.97 -6.42 -5.38
CA PRO A 209 14.02 -7.41 -5.60
C PRO A 209 13.48 -8.81 -5.87
N GLU A 210 12.41 -9.21 -5.18
CA GLU A 210 11.80 -10.52 -5.33
C GLU A 210 11.17 -10.70 -6.73
N LEU A 211 10.52 -9.65 -7.27
CA LEU A 211 9.96 -9.69 -8.62
C LEU A 211 11.07 -9.70 -9.68
N LYS A 212 12.15 -8.92 -9.46
CA LYS A 212 13.34 -8.96 -10.31
C LYS A 212 13.91 -10.38 -10.43
N GLU A 213 14.12 -11.04 -9.30
CA GLU A 213 14.65 -12.40 -9.24
C GLU A 213 13.68 -13.40 -9.85
N ARG A 214 12.40 -13.30 -9.51
CA ARG A 214 11.37 -14.24 -9.98
C ARG A 214 11.17 -14.21 -11.49
N PHE A 215 11.19 -13.05 -12.10
CA PHE A 215 11.14 -12.89 -13.56
C PHE A 215 12.52 -12.88 -14.21
N GLN A 216 13.59 -12.96 -13.41
CA GLN A 216 14.98 -12.88 -13.86
C GLN A 216 15.26 -11.66 -14.74
N ILE A 217 14.76 -10.49 -14.31
CA ILE A 217 14.91 -9.22 -15.02
C ILE A 217 16.35 -8.72 -14.87
N ARG A 218 17.02 -8.43 -16.00
CA ARG A 218 18.43 -8.03 -16.02
C ARG A 218 18.66 -6.63 -16.55
N ALA A 219 17.77 -6.13 -17.42
CA ALA A 219 17.88 -4.83 -18.05
C ALA A 219 16.50 -4.21 -18.27
N THR A 220 16.46 -2.93 -18.60
CA THR A 220 15.24 -2.20 -18.97
C THR A 220 15.33 -1.64 -20.38
N PRO A 221 14.24 -1.47 -21.10
CA PRO A 221 12.90 -1.98 -20.77
C PRO A 221 12.75 -3.48 -21.03
N THR A 222 11.94 -4.14 -20.19
CA THR A 222 11.66 -5.58 -20.30
C THR A 222 10.16 -5.83 -20.30
N VAL A 223 9.72 -6.72 -21.18
CA VAL A 223 8.34 -7.21 -21.26
C VAL A 223 8.29 -8.68 -20.88
N VAL A 224 7.43 -9.02 -19.92
CA VAL A 224 7.20 -10.41 -19.49
C VAL A 224 5.79 -10.81 -19.85
N ARG A 225 5.66 -11.85 -20.65
CA ARG A 225 4.38 -12.45 -21.03
C ARG A 225 4.33 -13.90 -20.57
N ALA A 226 3.16 -14.32 -20.14
CA ALA A 226 2.92 -15.72 -19.79
C ALA A 226 2.57 -16.53 -21.04
N ASP A 227 3.17 -17.72 -21.14
CA ASP A 227 2.73 -18.79 -22.00
C ASP A 227 2.02 -19.82 -21.10
N ASN A 228 0.71 -19.68 -20.96
CA ASN A 228 -0.08 -20.49 -20.02
C ASN A 228 -0.15 -21.97 -20.44
N GLU A 229 -0.03 -22.28 -21.74
CA GLU A 229 -0.02 -23.66 -22.25
C GLU A 229 1.26 -24.37 -21.85
N LYS A 230 2.40 -23.66 -22.00
CA LYS A 230 3.72 -24.19 -21.63
C LYS A 230 4.07 -23.99 -20.17
N LYS A 231 3.24 -23.22 -19.44
CA LYS A 231 3.41 -22.89 -18.01
C LYS A 231 4.75 -22.21 -17.70
N ILE A 232 5.14 -21.26 -18.56
CA ILE A 232 6.40 -20.52 -18.49
C ILE A 232 6.17 -19.03 -18.70
N PHE A 233 7.16 -18.23 -18.33
CA PHE A 233 7.24 -16.84 -18.74
C PHE A 233 8.21 -16.66 -19.90
N ARG A 234 7.82 -15.81 -20.87
CA ARG A 234 8.69 -15.27 -21.91
C ARG A 234 9.11 -13.87 -21.49
N VAL A 235 10.39 -13.70 -21.27
CA VAL A 235 11.00 -12.43 -20.84
C VAL A 235 11.76 -11.85 -22.01
N LYS A 236 11.30 -10.70 -22.51
CA LYS A 236 11.89 -10.01 -23.66
C LYS A 236 12.47 -8.67 -23.20
N GLU A 237 13.79 -8.52 -23.30
CA GLU A 237 14.49 -7.25 -23.17
C GLU A 237 14.51 -6.53 -24.52
N ILE A 238 14.31 -5.21 -24.50
CA ILE A 238 14.15 -4.42 -25.72
C ILE A 238 15.26 -3.38 -25.80
N ASN A 239 16.09 -3.46 -26.82
CA ASN A 239 17.04 -2.39 -27.12
C ASN A 239 16.33 -1.22 -27.79
N LEU A 240 16.42 -0.03 -27.21
CA LEU A 240 15.82 1.21 -27.74
C LEU A 240 16.73 1.94 -28.72
N THR A 241 17.97 1.51 -28.86
CA THR A 241 18.96 2.16 -29.76
C THR A 241 18.83 1.63 -31.18
N THR A 242 18.35 0.42 -31.37
CA THR A 242 18.13 -0.17 -32.70
C THR A 242 16.66 0.02 -33.07
N PRO A 243 16.32 0.56 -34.25
CA PRO A 243 14.94 0.61 -34.71
C PRO A 243 14.40 -0.82 -34.75
N SER A 244 13.49 -1.14 -33.84
CA SER A 244 12.86 -2.45 -33.79
C SER A 244 12.05 -2.65 -35.06
N VAL A 245 12.52 -3.49 -35.92
CA VAL A 245 11.66 -4.16 -36.92
C VAL A 245 10.79 -5.11 -36.10
N LEU A 246 9.59 -4.64 -35.72
CA LEU A 246 8.59 -5.50 -35.11
C LEU A 246 8.27 -6.60 -36.14
N PRO A 247 8.35 -7.88 -35.79
CA PRO A 247 7.84 -8.92 -36.68
C PRO A 247 6.32 -8.70 -36.75
N THR A 248 5.87 -8.24 -37.89
CA THR A 248 4.45 -8.29 -38.27
C THR A 248 4.05 -9.76 -38.17
N THR A 249 3.26 -10.08 -37.18
CA THR A 249 2.65 -11.42 -37.07
C THR A 249 1.74 -11.56 -38.28
N ALA A 250 2.19 -12.31 -39.27
CA ALA A 250 1.34 -12.73 -40.37
C ALA A 250 0.17 -13.54 -39.81
N ALA A 251 -1.00 -13.29 -40.38
CA ALA A 251 -2.31 -13.84 -40.07
C ALA A 251 -2.36 -15.37 -40.01
#